data_3481fa135aa91a663d08a1f07dd953b3
#
_entry.id   3481fa135aa91a663d08a1f07dd953b3
#
_cell.length_a   1.000
_cell.length_b   1.000
_cell.length_c   1.000
_cell.angle_alpha   90.00
_cell.angle_beta   90.00
_cell.angle_gamma   90.00
#
_symmetry.space_group_name_H-M   'P 1'
#
loop_
_entity.id
_entity.type
_entity.pdbx_description
1 polymer ?
#
loop_
_entity_poly.entity_id
_entity_poly.type
_entity_poly.pdbx_seq_one_letter_code
_entity_poly.pdbx_strand_id
1 'polypeptide(L)'
;EKVFADEKFDRVIHLAAQAGVRYSLVNPHAYVESNLAGFMNILEGCRHNEVQHLVYASSSSVYGGNTKMPFSESDSVDHPVSIYAATKKANELMAHTYSHLYGLPTTGLRFFTVYGPWGRPDMALFLFTKAILEGRPIDVFNHGKMKRDFTFVDDIVEGVIRTLDRVAEADSAYDANNPDPATSNVPFRVFNIGNNNPVELMAFVEAIEDAIGKKAEKNFMPLQDGDVPATFADRVTGLNMVHAI
;
A
#
# COMPACT_ATOMS: atom_id res chain seq x y z
N GLU A 1 -9.10 22.42 -3.56
CA GLU A 1 -9.85 22.99 -4.71
C GLU A 1 -9.02 24.06 -5.44
N LYS A 2 -8.56 25.14 -4.76
CA LYS A 2 -7.83 26.24 -5.40
C LYS A 2 -6.62 25.77 -6.23
N VAL A 3 -5.77 24.90 -5.70
CA VAL A 3 -4.59 24.37 -6.41
C VAL A 3 -4.98 23.65 -7.71
N PHE A 4 -6.04 22.86 -7.71
CA PHE A 4 -6.51 22.19 -8.92
C PHE A 4 -7.03 23.19 -9.97
N ALA A 5 -7.77 24.22 -9.53
CA ALA A 5 -8.29 25.24 -10.43
C ALA A 5 -7.20 26.14 -11.04
N ASP A 6 -6.16 26.44 -10.25
CA ASP A 6 -5.06 27.30 -10.68
C ASP A 6 -4.08 26.57 -11.61
N GLU A 7 -3.72 25.30 -11.30
CA GLU A 7 -2.67 24.54 -12.00
C GLU A 7 -3.18 23.63 -13.12
N LYS A 8 -4.47 23.26 -13.11
CA LYS A 8 -5.15 22.42 -14.13
C LYS A 8 -4.38 21.15 -14.49
N PHE A 9 -4.15 20.29 -13.50
CA PHE A 9 -3.43 19.04 -13.67
C PHE A 9 -4.14 18.10 -14.64
N ASP A 10 -3.42 17.55 -15.62
CA ASP A 10 -3.92 16.48 -16.48
C ASP A 10 -4.04 15.15 -15.73
N ARG A 11 -3.09 14.86 -14.84
CA ARG A 11 -3.01 13.61 -14.08
C ARG A 11 -2.59 13.88 -12.65
N VAL A 12 -3.04 13.04 -11.74
CA VAL A 12 -2.76 13.19 -10.31
C VAL A 12 -2.23 11.89 -9.72
N ILE A 13 -1.13 11.99 -8.97
CA ILE A 13 -0.64 10.93 -8.09
C ILE A 13 -0.89 11.37 -6.64
N HIS A 14 -1.72 10.60 -5.93
CA HIS A 14 -2.04 10.87 -4.53
C HIS A 14 -1.40 9.82 -3.61
N LEU A 15 -0.27 10.17 -3.00
CA LEU A 15 0.47 9.32 -2.05
C LEU A 15 0.32 9.81 -0.59
N ALA A 16 -0.27 10.97 -0.38
CA ALA A 16 -0.43 11.56 0.95
C ALA A 16 -1.49 10.81 1.77
N ALA A 17 -1.13 10.45 2.99
CA ALA A 17 -2.03 9.81 3.93
C ALA A 17 -1.43 9.80 5.34
N GLN A 18 -2.27 9.60 6.36
CA GLN A 18 -1.79 9.10 7.63
C GLN A 18 -1.53 7.60 7.46
N ALA A 19 -0.26 7.20 7.47
CA ALA A 19 0.17 5.82 7.25
C ALA A 19 0.53 5.11 8.56
N GLY A 20 0.59 3.78 8.53
CA GLY A 20 1.02 2.92 9.63
C GLY A 20 -0.14 2.30 10.41
N VAL A 21 -0.08 0.97 10.58
CA VAL A 21 -1.11 0.21 11.30
C VAL A 21 -1.12 0.59 12.79
N ARG A 22 0.06 0.64 13.43
CA ARG A 22 0.18 0.81 14.89
C ARG A 22 -0.37 2.14 15.40
N TYR A 23 -0.05 3.24 14.74
CA TYR A 23 -0.55 4.55 15.14
C TYR A 23 -2.08 4.66 14.98
N SER A 24 -2.70 3.86 14.08
CA SER A 24 -4.16 3.84 13.94
C SER A 24 -4.89 3.26 15.16
N LEU A 25 -4.20 2.48 15.99
CA LEU A 25 -4.72 2.00 17.28
C LEU A 25 -4.70 3.09 18.37
N VAL A 26 -3.77 4.03 18.24
CA VAL A 26 -3.56 5.11 19.22
C VAL A 26 -4.40 6.35 18.89
N ASN A 27 -4.44 6.74 17.60
CA ASN A 27 -5.16 7.93 17.13
C ASN A 27 -5.95 7.64 15.84
N PRO A 28 -7.10 6.96 15.93
CA PRO A 28 -7.92 6.61 14.76
C PRO A 28 -8.50 7.85 14.05
N HIS A 29 -8.76 8.93 14.75
CA HIS A 29 -9.33 10.15 14.15
C HIS A 29 -8.42 10.77 13.11
N ALA A 30 -7.11 10.77 13.30
CA ALA A 30 -6.15 11.26 12.31
C ALA A 30 -6.26 10.50 10.97
N TYR A 31 -6.64 9.22 11.01
CA TYR A 31 -6.84 8.42 9.80
C TYR A 31 -8.15 8.76 9.08
N VAL A 32 -9.21 9.05 9.83
CA VAL A 32 -10.48 9.51 9.22
C VAL A 32 -10.29 10.86 8.55
N GLU A 33 -9.67 11.81 9.22
CA GLU A 33 -9.41 13.15 8.68
C GLU A 33 -8.50 13.11 7.45
N SER A 34 -7.34 12.46 7.55
CA SER A 34 -6.37 12.46 6.46
C SER A 34 -6.76 11.54 5.32
N ASN A 35 -7.22 10.31 5.61
CA ASN A 35 -7.41 9.28 4.59
C ASN A 35 -8.79 9.30 3.98
N LEU A 36 -9.83 9.69 4.71
CA LEU A 36 -11.18 9.77 4.15
C LEU A 36 -11.54 11.19 3.73
N ALA A 37 -11.54 12.15 4.64
CA ALA A 37 -11.86 13.53 4.29
C ALA A 37 -10.83 14.14 3.33
N GLY A 38 -9.54 13.90 3.57
CA GLY A 38 -8.46 14.32 2.66
C GLY A 38 -8.59 13.71 1.27
N PHE A 39 -8.86 12.41 1.17
CA PHE A 39 -9.04 11.74 -0.11
C PHE A 39 -10.29 12.21 -0.86
N MET A 40 -11.38 12.49 -0.14
CA MET A 40 -12.58 13.09 -0.73
C MET A 40 -12.25 14.43 -1.41
N ASN A 41 -11.45 15.27 -0.78
CA ASN A 41 -11.03 16.55 -1.37
C ASN A 41 -10.21 16.37 -2.66
N ILE A 42 -9.39 15.31 -2.74
CA ILE A 42 -8.65 14.97 -3.97
C ILE A 42 -9.62 14.50 -5.08
N LEU A 43 -10.57 13.63 -4.75
CA LEU A 43 -11.58 13.16 -5.70
C LEU A 43 -12.42 14.31 -6.26
N GLU A 44 -12.90 15.22 -5.41
CA GLU A 44 -13.64 16.41 -5.83
C GLU A 44 -12.76 17.37 -6.67
N GLY A 45 -11.48 17.54 -6.26
CA GLY A 45 -10.52 18.30 -7.06
C GLY A 45 -10.33 17.73 -8.46
N CYS A 46 -10.17 16.40 -8.57
CA CYS A 46 -10.05 15.72 -9.86
C CYS A 46 -11.32 15.86 -10.71
N ARG A 47 -12.49 15.60 -10.12
CA ARG A 47 -13.79 15.65 -10.80
C ARG A 47 -14.09 17.03 -11.38
N HIS A 48 -13.89 18.09 -10.62
CA HIS A 48 -14.24 19.44 -11.03
C HIS A 48 -13.21 20.10 -11.97
N ASN A 49 -12.04 19.48 -12.18
CA ASN A 49 -10.99 20.00 -13.05
C ASN A 49 -10.62 19.02 -14.18
N GLU A 50 -11.53 18.09 -14.51
CA GLU A 50 -11.42 17.19 -15.67
C GLU A 50 -10.10 16.41 -15.72
N VAL A 51 -9.59 15.97 -14.55
CA VAL A 51 -8.37 15.17 -14.44
C VAL A 51 -8.55 13.86 -15.20
N GLN A 52 -7.63 13.56 -16.09
CA GLN A 52 -7.69 12.40 -16.99
C GLN A 52 -7.37 11.07 -16.30
N HIS A 53 -6.61 11.10 -15.20
CA HIS A 53 -6.26 9.90 -14.43
C HIS A 53 -5.83 10.26 -13.01
N LEU A 54 -6.45 9.58 -12.03
CA LEU A 54 -6.02 9.60 -10.63
C LEU A 54 -5.39 8.27 -10.26
N VAL A 55 -4.09 8.26 -9.94
CA VAL A 55 -3.38 7.14 -9.32
C VAL A 55 -3.26 7.41 -7.82
N TYR A 56 -3.64 6.47 -6.97
CA TYR A 56 -3.62 6.68 -5.52
C TYR A 56 -3.04 5.48 -4.76
N ALA A 57 -2.40 5.78 -3.63
CA ALA A 57 -1.85 4.76 -2.74
C ALA A 57 -2.97 4.05 -1.96
N SER A 58 -3.16 2.75 -2.22
CA SER A 58 -3.79 1.81 -1.31
C SER A 58 -2.69 1.11 -0.48
N SER A 59 -2.93 -0.09 0.03
CA SER A 59 -1.98 -0.81 0.88
C SER A 59 -2.28 -2.32 0.88
N SER A 60 -1.26 -3.14 0.97
CA SER A 60 -1.42 -4.58 1.26
C SER A 60 -2.13 -4.86 2.59
N SER A 61 -2.20 -3.88 3.49
CA SER A 61 -2.96 -4.01 4.75
C SER A 61 -4.45 -4.26 4.53
N VAL A 62 -5.02 -3.93 3.35
CA VAL A 62 -6.43 -4.20 3.01
C VAL A 62 -6.76 -5.69 3.00
N TYR A 63 -5.78 -6.56 2.75
CA TYR A 63 -5.96 -8.01 2.80
C TYR A 63 -6.30 -8.53 4.20
N GLY A 64 -5.91 -7.79 5.24
CA GLY A 64 -6.39 -8.00 6.61
C GLY A 64 -6.28 -9.44 7.08
N GLY A 65 -7.43 -10.07 7.34
CA GLY A 65 -7.55 -11.44 7.82
C GLY A 65 -7.41 -12.54 6.76
N ASN A 66 -7.08 -12.21 5.50
CA ASN A 66 -6.90 -13.22 4.46
C ASN A 66 -5.71 -14.14 4.78
N THR A 67 -5.92 -15.45 4.60
CA THR A 67 -4.88 -16.47 4.85
C THR A 67 -4.35 -17.11 3.56
N LYS A 68 -5.05 -16.95 2.44
CA LYS A 68 -4.58 -17.41 1.12
C LYS A 68 -3.37 -16.57 0.71
N MET A 69 -2.29 -17.22 0.31
CA MET A 69 -1.04 -16.61 -0.15
C MET A 69 -0.62 -17.25 -1.50
N PRO A 70 -0.01 -16.48 -2.40
CA PRO A 70 0.18 -15.02 -2.40
C PRO A 70 -1.15 -14.26 -2.47
N PHE A 71 -1.16 -12.99 -2.05
CA PHE A 71 -2.33 -12.11 -2.15
C PHE A 71 -2.57 -11.69 -3.60
N SER A 72 -3.77 -11.97 -4.11
CA SER A 72 -4.23 -11.54 -5.44
C SER A 72 -5.13 -10.33 -5.35
N GLU A 73 -5.10 -9.45 -6.36
CA GLU A 73 -5.99 -8.31 -6.47
C GLU A 73 -7.46 -8.73 -6.51
N SER A 74 -7.75 -9.92 -7.06
CA SER A 74 -9.09 -10.51 -7.13
C SER A 74 -9.57 -11.14 -5.81
N ASP A 75 -8.74 -11.19 -4.77
CA ASP A 75 -9.18 -11.66 -3.46
C ASP A 75 -10.08 -10.62 -2.78
N SER A 76 -11.17 -11.08 -2.13
CA SER A 76 -12.00 -10.22 -1.27
C SER A 76 -11.16 -9.64 -0.13
N VAL A 77 -11.36 -8.35 0.17
CA VAL A 77 -10.64 -7.59 1.20
C VAL A 77 -11.60 -6.93 2.19
N ASP A 78 -12.65 -7.63 2.57
CA ASP A 78 -13.77 -7.09 3.37
C ASP A 78 -13.57 -7.31 4.89
N HIS A 79 -12.43 -7.88 5.32
CA HIS A 79 -12.11 -8.15 6.72
C HIS A 79 -10.81 -7.45 7.16
N PRO A 80 -10.76 -6.09 7.12
CA PRO A 80 -9.60 -5.34 7.58
C PRO A 80 -9.38 -5.57 9.10
N VAL A 81 -8.12 -5.65 9.53
CA VAL A 81 -7.74 -5.87 10.94
C VAL A 81 -7.20 -4.61 11.63
N SER A 82 -7.28 -3.46 10.96
CA SER A 82 -6.91 -2.16 11.52
C SER A 82 -7.72 -1.03 10.90
N ILE A 83 -7.85 0.11 11.61
CA ILE A 83 -8.49 1.32 11.08
C ILE A 83 -7.73 1.83 9.85
N TYR A 84 -6.40 1.76 9.84
CA TYR A 84 -5.61 2.09 8.66
C TYR A 84 -6.04 1.28 7.43
N ALA A 85 -6.13 -0.05 7.56
CA ALA A 85 -6.58 -0.92 6.48
C ALA A 85 -8.02 -0.59 6.03
N ALA A 86 -8.92 -0.37 6.98
CA ALA A 86 -10.30 0.02 6.69
C ALA A 86 -10.37 1.34 5.90
N THR A 87 -9.58 2.38 6.28
CA THR A 87 -9.57 3.64 5.52
C THR A 87 -8.98 3.48 4.12
N LYS A 88 -7.97 2.61 3.93
CA LYS A 88 -7.42 2.34 2.59
C LYS A 88 -8.41 1.56 1.70
N LYS A 89 -9.13 0.57 2.26
CA LYS A 89 -10.23 -0.08 1.53
C LYS A 89 -11.35 0.91 1.19
N ALA A 90 -11.70 1.80 2.11
CA ALA A 90 -12.68 2.86 1.84
C ALA A 90 -12.22 3.78 0.68
N ASN A 91 -10.92 4.09 0.56
CA ASN A 91 -10.42 4.84 -0.59
C ASN A 91 -10.67 4.10 -1.92
N GLU A 92 -10.46 2.78 -1.98
CA GLU A 92 -10.77 1.97 -3.18
C GLU A 92 -12.27 2.08 -3.54
N LEU A 93 -13.18 1.97 -2.56
CA LEU A 93 -14.62 2.09 -2.77
C LEU A 93 -15.05 3.50 -3.20
N MET A 94 -14.47 4.54 -2.59
CA MET A 94 -14.71 5.94 -2.96
C MET A 94 -14.24 6.20 -4.40
N ALA A 95 -13.04 5.76 -4.77
CA ALA A 95 -12.50 5.91 -6.12
C ALA A 95 -13.39 5.19 -7.16
N HIS A 96 -13.81 3.94 -6.90
CA HIS A 96 -14.76 3.23 -7.75
C HIS A 96 -16.07 4.00 -7.94
N THR A 97 -16.60 4.58 -6.84
CA THR A 97 -17.84 5.38 -6.90
C THR A 97 -17.67 6.59 -7.83
N TYR A 98 -16.52 7.27 -7.78
CA TYR A 98 -16.24 8.41 -8.67
C TYR A 98 -15.99 7.99 -10.12
N SER A 99 -15.37 6.84 -10.34
CA SER A 99 -15.27 6.25 -11.68
C SER A 99 -16.66 5.93 -12.24
N HIS A 100 -17.56 5.40 -11.41
CA HIS A 100 -18.91 5.04 -11.83
C HIS A 100 -19.81 6.26 -12.11
N LEU A 101 -19.83 7.24 -11.21
CA LEU A 101 -20.74 8.38 -11.30
C LEU A 101 -20.27 9.45 -12.28
N TYR A 102 -18.96 9.65 -12.38
CA TYR A 102 -18.39 10.80 -13.09
C TYR A 102 -17.43 10.41 -14.21
N GLY A 103 -17.22 9.10 -14.43
CA GLY A 103 -16.28 8.63 -15.45
C GLY A 103 -14.81 8.97 -15.15
N LEU A 104 -14.46 9.35 -13.91
CA LEU A 104 -13.09 9.66 -13.53
C LEU A 104 -12.25 8.38 -13.58
N PRO A 105 -11.23 8.26 -14.44
CA PRO A 105 -10.35 7.11 -14.44
C PRO A 105 -9.52 7.07 -13.17
N THR A 106 -9.58 5.93 -12.43
CA THR A 106 -8.84 5.78 -11.18
C THR A 106 -8.09 4.46 -11.11
N THR A 107 -6.85 4.50 -10.57
CA THR A 107 -6.06 3.29 -10.31
C THR A 107 -5.51 3.31 -8.88
N GLY A 108 -5.92 2.33 -8.09
CA GLY A 108 -5.40 2.08 -6.74
C GLY A 108 -4.19 1.17 -6.77
N LEU A 109 -3.16 1.51 -6.01
CA LEU A 109 -1.93 0.72 -5.89
C LEU A 109 -1.79 0.19 -4.46
N ARG A 110 -1.92 -1.13 -4.28
CA ARG A 110 -1.72 -1.82 -3.00
C ARG A 110 -0.22 -2.06 -2.80
N PHE A 111 0.45 -1.10 -2.17
CA PHE A 111 1.87 -1.22 -1.85
C PHE A 111 2.10 -2.27 -0.76
N PHE A 112 3.10 -3.13 -0.99
CA PHE A 112 3.67 -3.99 0.03
C PHE A 112 4.75 -3.24 0.82
N THR A 113 5.71 -3.93 1.46
CA THR A 113 6.68 -3.24 2.30
C THR A 113 7.74 -2.57 1.43
N VAL A 114 7.69 -1.24 1.34
CA VAL A 114 8.68 -0.45 0.60
C VAL A 114 9.87 -0.14 1.48
N TYR A 115 11.08 -0.25 0.93
CA TYR A 115 12.32 0.13 1.58
C TYR A 115 13.22 0.95 0.64
N GLY A 116 14.19 1.68 1.20
CA GLY A 116 15.14 2.47 0.42
C GLY A 116 15.48 3.80 1.08
N PRO A 117 16.22 4.67 0.39
CA PRO A 117 16.54 6.02 0.86
C PRO A 117 15.28 6.80 1.26
N TRP A 118 15.40 7.62 2.30
CA TRP A 118 14.29 8.41 2.86
C TRP A 118 13.14 7.58 3.42
N GLY A 119 13.40 6.31 3.74
CA GLY A 119 12.43 5.45 4.41
C GLY A 119 11.91 6.06 5.72
N ARG A 120 10.66 5.76 6.07
CA ARG A 120 10.02 6.30 7.28
C ARG A 120 10.75 5.84 8.55
N PRO A 121 10.96 6.75 9.53
CA PRO A 121 11.71 6.43 10.75
C PRO A 121 10.97 5.49 11.73
N ASP A 122 9.67 5.26 11.53
CA ASP A 122 8.86 4.32 12.30
C ASP A 122 8.83 2.89 11.72
N MET A 123 9.54 2.65 10.60
CA MET A 123 9.67 1.32 9.99
C MET A 123 10.82 0.52 10.60
N ALA A 124 10.71 -0.82 10.55
CA ALA A 124 11.64 -1.74 11.19
C ALA A 124 13.11 -1.51 10.78
N LEU A 125 13.37 -1.21 9.49
CA LEU A 125 14.72 -0.93 9.02
C LEU A 125 15.39 0.20 9.82
N PHE A 126 14.69 1.33 9.94
CA PHE A 126 15.22 2.49 10.66
C PHE A 126 15.32 2.21 12.17
N LEU A 127 14.27 1.64 12.77
CA LEU A 127 14.22 1.35 14.20
C LEU A 127 15.31 0.37 14.63
N PHE A 128 15.51 -0.71 13.87
CA PHE A 128 16.52 -1.72 14.16
C PHE A 128 17.94 -1.16 13.96
N THR A 129 18.18 -0.48 12.83
CA THR A 129 19.48 0.16 12.57
C THR A 129 19.85 1.11 13.70
N LYS A 130 18.94 2.00 14.09
CA LYS A 130 19.17 2.97 15.17
C LYS A 130 19.46 2.27 16.51
N ALA A 131 18.64 1.30 16.89
CA ALA A 131 18.81 0.58 18.15
C ALA A 131 20.15 -0.18 18.20
N ILE A 132 20.54 -0.86 17.12
CA ILE A 132 21.82 -1.58 17.04
C ILE A 132 23.01 -0.63 17.16
N LEU A 133 22.98 0.51 16.47
CA LEU A 133 24.04 1.53 16.56
C LEU A 133 24.18 2.09 17.98
N GLU A 134 23.06 2.35 18.64
CA GLU A 134 22.99 2.86 20.02
C GLU A 134 23.24 1.78 21.09
N GLY A 135 23.39 0.52 20.72
CA GLY A 135 23.59 -0.60 21.66
C GLY A 135 22.36 -0.94 22.48
N ARG A 136 21.18 -0.63 21.97
CA ARG A 136 19.90 -0.99 22.58
C ARG A 136 19.34 -2.27 21.96
N PRO A 137 18.57 -3.09 22.71
CA PRO A 137 17.90 -4.25 22.15
C PRO A 137 16.86 -3.85 21.08
N ILE A 138 16.63 -4.74 20.13
CA ILE A 138 15.56 -4.65 19.15
C ILE A 138 14.38 -5.56 19.54
N ASP A 139 13.15 -5.06 19.38
CA ASP A 139 11.94 -5.86 19.62
C ASP A 139 11.60 -6.70 18.40
N VAL A 140 11.69 -8.02 18.55
CA VAL A 140 11.45 -9.01 17.49
C VAL A 140 10.09 -9.67 17.73
N PHE A 141 9.06 -9.13 17.08
CA PHE A 141 7.68 -9.57 17.25
C PHE A 141 7.41 -10.95 16.62
N ASN A 142 6.33 -11.59 17.10
CA ASN A 142 5.94 -12.95 16.75
C ASN A 142 7.11 -13.95 16.90
N HIS A 143 7.96 -13.74 17.91
CA HIS A 143 9.15 -14.55 18.16
C HIS A 143 10.04 -14.74 16.90
N GLY A 144 10.08 -13.73 16.03
CA GLY A 144 10.84 -13.75 14.77
C GLY A 144 10.16 -14.50 13.60
N LYS A 145 8.96 -15.05 13.81
CA LYS A 145 8.24 -15.85 12.82
C LYS A 145 7.35 -14.97 11.93
N MET A 146 7.97 -14.02 11.23
CA MET A 146 7.28 -13.11 10.31
C MET A 146 7.98 -13.11 8.95
N LYS A 147 7.18 -12.89 7.89
CA LYS A 147 7.68 -12.71 6.52
C LYS A 147 7.12 -11.44 5.92
N ARG A 148 7.94 -10.74 5.16
CA ARG A 148 7.52 -9.54 4.42
C ARG A 148 8.09 -9.56 3.01
N ASP A 149 7.27 -9.11 2.08
CA ASP A 149 7.67 -8.83 0.72
C ASP A 149 8.23 -7.40 0.67
N PHE A 150 9.56 -7.30 0.53
CA PHE A 150 10.26 -6.02 0.47
C PHE A 150 10.49 -5.62 -0.97
N THR A 151 10.05 -4.41 -1.34
CA THR A 151 10.24 -3.83 -2.67
C THR A 151 11.07 -2.55 -2.56
N PHE A 152 12.10 -2.43 -3.40
CA PHE A 152 12.94 -1.23 -3.40
C PHE A 152 12.16 -0.02 -3.93
N VAL A 153 12.46 1.16 -3.39
CA VAL A 153 11.69 2.38 -3.69
C VAL A 153 11.72 2.76 -5.17
N ASP A 154 12.82 2.52 -5.88
CA ASP A 154 12.91 2.85 -7.31
C ASP A 154 11.97 1.97 -8.15
N ASP A 155 11.82 0.68 -7.81
CA ASP A 155 10.87 -0.22 -8.47
C ASP A 155 9.43 0.24 -8.21
N ILE A 156 9.14 0.72 -7.00
CA ILE A 156 7.84 1.30 -6.67
C ILE A 156 7.56 2.55 -7.49
N VAL A 157 8.54 3.47 -7.58
CA VAL A 157 8.41 4.72 -8.34
C VAL A 157 8.19 4.43 -9.82
N GLU A 158 8.94 3.51 -10.40
CA GLU A 158 8.76 3.07 -11.78
C GLU A 158 7.35 2.50 -12.02
N GLY A 159 6.87 1.65 -11.11
CA GLY A 159 5.51 1.11 -11.16
C GLY A 159 4.43 2.19 -11.10
N VAL A 160 4.59 3.20 -10.24
CA VAL A 160 3.68 4.34 -10.14
C VAL A 160 3.65 5.16 -11.43
N ILE A 161 4.82 5.48 -12.00
CA ILE A 161 4.93 6.26 -13.24
C ILE A 161 4.30 5.52 -14.41
N ARG A 162 4.63 4.23 -14.59
CA ARG A 162 4.04 3.40 -15.66
C ARG A 162 2.52 3.27 -15.52
N THR A 163 2.02 3.18 -14.28
CA THR A 163 0.58 3.17 -14.02
C THR A 163 -0.06 4.51 -14.39
N LEU A 164 0.58 5.63 -14.05
CA LEU A 164 0.08 6.96 -14.39
C LEU A 164 -0.11 7.13 -15.90
N ASP A 165 0.80 6.55 -16.70
CA ASP A 165 0.77 6.61 -18.16
C ASP A 165 -0.27 5.67 -18.80
N ARG A 166 -0.77 4.70 -18.03
CA ARG A 166 -1.82 3.77 -18.47
C ARG A 166 -3.16 4.12 -17.79
N VAL A 167 -3.91 5.00 -18.43
CA VAL A 167 -5.23 5.40 -17.94
C VAL A 167 -6.12 4.16 -17.76
N ALA A 168 -6.81 4.08 -16.62
CA ALA A 168 -7.74 3.00 -16.37
C ALA A 168 -8.89 3.00 -17.39
N GLU A 169 -9.23 1.82 -17.89
CA GLU A 169 -10.33 1.60 -18.82
C GLU A 169 -11.35 0.65 -18.21
N ALA A 170 -12.60 0.71 -18.72
CA ALA A 170 -13.64 -0.23 -18.35
C ALA A 170 -13.26 -1.65 -18.78
N ASP A 171 -13.50 -2.62 -17.91
CA ASP A 171 -13.28 -4.02 -18.21
C ASP A 171 -14.48 -4.57 -19.02
N SER A 172 -14.25 -4.89 -20.29
CA SER A 172 -15.27 -5.44 -21.18
C SER A 172 -15.69 -6.87 -20.80
N ALA A 173 -14.92 -7.56 -19.98
CA ALA A 173 -15.19 -8.90 -19.47
C ALA A 173 -15.86 -8.90 -18.07
N TYR A 174 -16.17 -7.72 -17.53
CA TYR A 174 -16.79 -7.59 -16.21
C TYR A 174 -18.12 -8.34 -16.12
N ASP A 175 -18.24 -9.24 -15.15
CA ASP A 175 -19.46 -9.97 -14.82
C ASP A 175 -20.06 -9.47 -13.50
N ALA A 176 -21.21 -8.80 -13.57
CA ALA A 176 -21.91 -8.29 -12.39
C ALA A 176 -22.43 -9.39 -11.44
N ASN A 177 -22.55 -10.65 -11.89
CA ASN A 177 -22.95 -11.77 -11.04
C ASN A 177 -21.76 -12.37 -10.27
N ASN A 178 -20.52 -12.13 -10.76
CA ASN A 178 -19.29 -12.57 -10.12
C ASN A 178 -18.22 -11.48 -10.28
N PRO A 179 -18.38 -10.32 -9.60
CA PRO A 179 -17.53 -9.15 -9.81
C PRO A 179 -16.10 -9.40 -9.29
N ASP A 180 -15.11 -9.10 -10.13
CA ASP A 180 -13.72 -9.02 -9.68
C ASP A 180 -13.52 -7.71 -8.91
N PRO A 181 -13.05 -7.73 -7.65
CA PRO A 181 -12.87 -6.51 -6.86
C PRO A 181 -11.76 -5.57 -7.38
N ALA A 182 -10.92 -6.02 -8.30
CA ALA A 182 -9.82 -5.22 -8.86
C ALA A 182 -10.19 -4.53 -10.17
N THR A 183 -11.34 -4.86 -10.79
CA THR A 183 -11.78 -4.32 -12.08
C THR A 183 -13.24 -3.90 -12.02
N SER A 184 -13.72 -3.23 -13.06
CA SER A 184 -15.14 -2.85 -13.16
C SER A 184 -15.53 -2.57 -14.62
N ASN A 185 -16.83 -2.52 -14.89
CA ASN A 185 -17.39 -2.01 -16.15
C ASN A 185 -17.24 -0.48 -16.30
N VAL A 186 -16.53 0.17 -15.41
CA VAL A 186 -16.16 1.61 -15.45
C VAL A 186 -14.63 1.76 -15.37
N PRO A 187 -14.05 2.93 -15.64
CA PRO A 187 -12.60 3.11 -15.69
C PRO A 187 -11.95 3.07 -14.29
N PHE A 188 -11.93 1.88 -13.69
CA PHE A 188 -11.41 1.59 -12.35
C PHE A 188 -10.48 0.38 -12.39
N ARG A 189 -9.33 0.48 -11.72
CA ARG A 189 -8.36 -0.62 -11.55
C ARG A 189 -7.73 -0.59 -10.16
N VAL A 190 -7.36 -1.78 -9.67
CA VAL A 190 -6.49 -1.96 -8.51
C VAL A 190 -5.37 -2.91 -8.89
N PHE A 191 -4.13 -2.57 -8.49
CA PHE A 191 -2.95 -3.42 -8.70
C PHE A 191 -2.17 -3.60 -7.39
N ASN A 192 -1.57 -4.77 -7.23
CA ASN A 192 -0.53 -5.00 -6.25
C ASN A 192 0.82 -4.46 -6.77
N ILE A 193 1.60 -3.81 -5.91
CA ILE A 193 3.00 -3.53 -6.16
C ILE A 193 3.84 -4.16 -5.04
N GLY A 194 4.49 -5.27 -5.37
CA GLY A 194 5.34 -6.06 -4.49
C GLY A 194 6.39 -6.82 -5.29
N ASN A 195 7.37 -7.39 -4.61
CA ASN A 195 8.48 -8.13 -5.25
C ASN A 195 8.19 -9.63 -5.40
N ASN A 196 7.12 -10.15 -4.76
CA ASN A 196 6.81 -11.57 -4.69
C ASN A 196 8.00 -12.45 -4.23
N ASN A 197 8.82 -11.91 -3.36
CA ASN A 197 9.96 -12.60 -2.77
C ASN A 197 9.98 -12.34 -1.25
N PRO A 198 9.14 -13.08 -0.48
CA PRO A 198 9.02 -12.86 0.95
C PRO A 198 10.29 -13.22 1.70
N VAL A 199 10.78 -12.29 2.51
CA VAL A 199 11.97 -12.42 3.34
C VAL A 199 11.56 -12.68 4.79
N GLU A 200 12.20 -13.66 5.42
CA GLU A 200 12.05 -13.95 6.86
C GLU A 200 12.57 -12.77 7.69
N LEU A 201 11.87 -12.42 8.78
CA LEU A 201 12.29 -11.34 9.66
C LEU A 201 13.72 -11.52 10.19
N MET A 202 14.10 -12.75 10.53
CA MET A 202 15.44 -13.02 11.06
C MET A 202 16.53 -12.83 10.00
N ALA A 203 16.29 -13.21 8.75
CA ALA A 203 17.23 -12.95 7.65
C ALA A 203 17.36 -11.43 7.38
N PHE A 204 16.26 -10.68 7.50
CA PHE A 204 16.29 -9.22 7.43
C PHE A 204 17.13 -8.60 8.56
N VAL A 205 16.99 -9.09 9.80
CA VAL A 205 17.81 -8.65 10.94
C VAL A 205 19.29 -8.97 10.71
N GLU A 206 19.61 -10.18 10.24
CA GLU A 206 20.98 -10.59 9.92
C GLU A 206 21.63 -9.69 8.86
N ALA A 207 20.89 -9.34 7.81
CA ALA A 207 21.36 -8.41 6.77
C ALA A 207 21.70 -7.02 7.33
N ILE A 208 20.90 -6.51 8.29
CA ILE A 208 21.18 -5.24 8.97
C ILE A 208 22.44 -5.37 9.87
N GLU A 209 22.55 -6.46 10.64
CA GLU A 209 23.71 -6.75 11.49
C GLU A 209 25.02 -6.78 10.67
N ASP A 210 24.99 -7.47 9.53
CA ASP A 210 26.15 -7.61 8.66
C ASP A 210 26.53 -6.28 8.01
N ALA A 211 25.56 -5.48 7.58
CA ALA A 211 25.80 -4.15 7.02
C ALA A 211 26.38 -3.16 8.05
N ILE A 212 25.99 -3.27 9.32
CA ILE A 212 26.49 -2.41 10.41
C ILE A 212 27.81 -2.95 10.98
N GLY A 213 28.09 -4.25 10.84
CA GLY A 213 29.21 -4.93 11.48
C GLY A 213 29.03 -5.17 12.99
N LYS A 214 27.77 -5.20 13.48
CA LYS A 214 27.44 -5.32 14.90
C LYS A 214 26.21 -6.20 15.10
N LYS A 215 26.28 -7.16 16.04
CA LYS A 215 25.14 -8.02 16.37
C LYS A 215 24.11 -7.30 17.26
N ALA A 216 22.84 -7.54 17.00
CA ALA A 216 21.72 -7.02 17.77
C ALA A 216 21.46 -7.86 19.02
N GLU A 217 21.20 -7.21 20.14
CA GLU A 217 20.49 -7.82 21.25
C GLU A 217 19.02 -7.91 20.89
N LYS A 218 18.40 -9.10 20.99
CA LYS A 218 17.05 -9.38 20.51
C LYS A 218 16.10 -9.64 21.67
N ASN A 219 15.05 -8.82 21.79
CA ASN A 219 13.95 -9.03 22.70
C ASN A 219 12.79 -9.68 21.93
N PHE A 220 12.55 -10.97 22.14
CA PHE A 220 11.49 -11.70 21.45
C PHE A 220 10.13 -11.45 22.09
N MET A 221 9.19 -10.92 21.30
CA MET A 221 7.87 -10.51 21.72
C MET A 221 6.79 -11.35 21.02
N PRO A 222 5.57 -11.48 21.61
CA PRO A 222 4.42 -12.05 20.92
C PRO A 222 4.02 -11.19 19.70
N LEU A 223 3.10 -11.72 18.87
CA LEU A 223 2.53 -10.96 17.76
C LEU A 223 1.77 -9.73 18.31
N GLN A 224 1.94 -8.58 17.67
CA GLN A 224 1.22 -7.36 18.02
C GLN A 224 -0.18 -7.34 17.41
N ASP A 225 -1.12 -6.65 18.09
CA ASP A 225 -2.45 -6.40 17.57
C ASP A 225 -2.41 -5.64 16.23
N GLY A 226 -3.23 -6.08 15.28
CA GLY A 226 -3.29 -5.51 13.94
C GLY A 226 -2.18 -5.95 12.98
N ASP A 227 -1.15 -6.68 13.45
CA ASP A 227 -0.12 -7.26 12.60
C ASP A 227 -0.56 -8.64 12.05
N VAL A 228 -0.03 -8.98 10.86
CA VAL A 228 -0.22 -10.30 10.22
C VAL A 228 1.12 -11.01 10.07
N PRO A 229 1.17 -12.37 10.20
CA PRO A 229 2.43 -13.12 10.17
C PRO A 229 3.20 -13.01 8.86
N ALA A 230 2.50 -12.97 7.72
CA ALA A 230 3.12 -12.92 6.40
C ALA A 230 2.34 -12.01 5.45
N THR A 231 3.06 -11.35 4.54
CA THR A 231 2.47 -10.62 3.41
C THR A 231 3.37 -10.73 2.20
N PHE A 232 2.83 -11.17 1.06
CA PHE A 232 3.52 -11.09 -0.23
C PHE A 232 2.51 -11.09 -1.40
N ALA A 233 2.88 -10.37 -2.46
CA ALA A 233 2.05 -10.15 -3.64
C ALA A 233 2.05 -11.37 -4.58
N ASP A 234 0.93 -11.59 -5.28
CA ASP A 234 0.93 -12.41 -6.49
C ASP A 234 1.60 -11.65 -7.64
N ARG A 235 2.35 -12.37 -8.47
CA ARG A 235 3.05 -11.80 -9.64
C ARG A 235 2.17 -11.67 -10.88
N VAL A 236 1.00 -12.29 -10.90
CA VAL A 236 0.33 -12.59 -12.18
C VAL A 236 -0.26 -11.35 -12.86
N THR A 237 -0.65 -10.33 -12.14
CA THR A 237 -1.37 -9.18 -12.72
C THR A 237 -0.64 -7.83 -12.61
N GLY A 238 0.06 -7.55 -11.52
CA GLY A 238 0.67 -6.22 -11.30
C GLY A 238 2.03 -6.02 -11.97
N LEU A 239 2.88 -7.04 -12.03
CA LEU A 239 4.31 -6.92 -12.34
C LEU A 239 4.71 -7.10 -13.81
N ASN A 240 3.80 -7.44 -14.70
CA ASN A 240 4.07 -7.27 -16.15
C ASN A 240 4.34 -5.79 -16.52
N MET A 241 4.17 -4.86 -15.57
CA MET A 241 4.53 -3.46 -15.74
C MET A 241 5.96 -3.13 -15.32
N VAL A 242 6.59 -3.91 -14.41
CA VAL A 242 7.96 -3.63 -13.91
C VAL A 242 9.03 -4.49 -14.59
N HIS A 243 8.70 -5.68 -15.07
CA HIS A 243 9.68 -6.61 -15.68
C HIS A 243 9.66 -6.67 -17.22
N ALA A 244 9.14 -5.65 -17.88
CA ALA A 244 9.32 -5.47 -19.32
C ALA A 244 10.54 -4.56 -19.62
N ILE A 245 11.70 -4.90 -19.03
CA ILE A 245 13.03 -4.45 -19.44
C ILE A 245 13.85 -5.70 -19.74
#